data_a00f00eaa4e00a06a45fb83be0022991
#
_entry.id   a00f00eaa4e00a06a45fb83be0022991
#
_cell.length_a   1.000
_cell.length_b   1.000
_cell.length_c   1.000
_cell.angle_alpha   90.00
_cell.angle_beta   90.00
_cell.angle_gamma   90.00
#
_symmetry.space_group_name_H-M   'P 1'
#
loop_
_entity.id
_entity.type
_entity.pdbx_description
1 polymer ?
#
loop_
_entity_poly.entity_id
_entity_poly.type
_entity_poly.pdbx_seq_one_letter_code
_entity_poly.pdbx_strand_id
1 'polypeptide(L)'
;MQEIKPILTHAEDSMGATVLFLDEALAHIRAGKANPRILDGVKVEYYGQHVPIASVATITTPDAKTIAIQPWEKGLISIIEKAILNSDVGINPMNNGETIRLGIPPLTEDRRRQLAKQSKAECEDAKISVRNSRRDAIEHFKKMVKEGLPEDVEKDAEVSIQKIHDKYIKKIDDLYMAKEKEIMTV
;
A
#
# COMPACT_ATOMS: atom_id res chain seq x y z
N MET A 1 32.65 -13.53 -11.95
CA MET A 1 31.46 -13.80 -11.06
C MET A 1 31.35 -12.86 -9.87
N GLN A 2 32.47 -12.40 -9.23
CA GLN A 2 32.38 -11.48 -8.09
C GLN A 2 31.85 -10.08 -8.46
N GLU A 3 32.06 -9.62 -9.68
CA GLU A 3 31.67 -8.27 -10.13
C GLU A 3 30.21 -8.16 -10.59
N ILE A 4 29.58 -9.26 -11.06
CA ILE A 4 28.17 -9.28 -11.50
C ILE A 4 27.20 -9.33 -10.32
N LYS A 5 27.57 -10.02 -9.24
CA LYS A 5 26.70 -10.21 -8.08
C LYS A 5 26.19 -8.90 -7.45
N PRO A 6 27.03 -7.84 -7.29
CA PRO A 6 26.54 -6.56 -6.80
C PRO A 6 25.48 -5.92 -7.71
N ILE A 7 25.62 -6.03 -9.04
CA ILE A 7 24.66 -5.46 -10.00
C ILE A 7 23.33 -6.20 -9.92
N LEU A 8 23.37 -7.54 -9.85
CA LEU A 8 22.15 -8.34 -9.66
C LEU A 8 21.45 -8.02 -8.34
N THR A 9 22.20 -7.89 -7.24
CA THR A 9 21.66 -7.53 -5.93
C THR A 9 21.05 -6.14 -5.97
N HIS A 10 21.74 -5.16 -6.53
CA HIS A 10 21.22 -3.80 -6.67
C HIS A 10 19.93 -3.74 -7.49
N ALA A 11 19.88 -4.47 -8.61
CA ALA A 11 18.67 -4.56 -9.43
C ALA A 11 17.52 -5.25 -8.68
N GLU A 12 17.80 -6.33 -7.92
CA GLU A 12 16.80 -7.02 -7.10
C GLU A 12 16.28 -6.11 -5.98
N ASP A 13 17.14 -5.37 -5.31
CA ASP A 13 16.77 -4.40 -4.26
C ASP A 13 15.89 -3.28 -4.83
N SER A 14 16.25 -2.73 -6.00
CA SER A 14 15.46 -1.71 -6.70
C SER A 14 14.07 -2.23 -7.10
N MET A 15 13.99 -3.45 -7.64
CA MET A 15 12.70 -4.08 -7.97
C MET A 15 11.90 -4.39 -6.70
N GLY A 16 12.55 -4.78 -5.62
CA GLY A 16 11.94 -5.01 -4.30
C GLY A 16 11.34 -3.73 -3.73
N ALA A 17 12.09 -2.64 -3.75
CA ALA A 17 11.62 -1.31 -3.32
C ALA A 17 10.40 -0.85 -4.14
N THR A 18 10.41 -1.08 -5.47
CA THR A 18 9.28 -0.77 -6.35
C THR A 18 8.01 -1.52 -5.92
N VAL A 19 8.12 -2.81 -5.58
CA VAL A 19 6.97 -3.61 -5.13
C VAL A 19 6.47 -3.15 -3.76
N LEU A 20 7.35 -2.79 -2.84
CA LEU A 20 6.95 -2.22 -1.53
C LEU A 20 6.21 -0.90 -1.70
N PHE A 21 6.73 0.00 -2.54
CA PHE A 21 6.07 1.27 -2.85
C PHE A 21 4.69 1.05 -3.49
N LEU A 22 4.57 0.09 -4.41
CA LEU A 22 3.29 -0.27 -5.01
C LEU A 22 2.30 -0.78 -3.96
N ASP A 23 2.73 -1.64 -3.04
CA ASP A 23 1.86 -2.18 -1.98
C ASP A 23 1.33 -1.05 -1.09
N GLU A 24 2.17 -0.09 -0.73
CA GLU A 24 1.76 1.12 0.00
C GLU A 24 0.78 1.98 -0.82
N ALA A 25 1.05 2.21 -2.11
CA ALA A 25 0.16 2.97 -2.99
C ALA A 25 -1.21 2.30 -3.12
N LEU A 26 -1.24 0.97 -3.29
CA LEU A 26 -2.48 0.19 -3.34
C LEU A 26 -3.23 0.20 -1.99
N ALA A 27 -2.52 0.24 -0.86
CA ALA A 27 -3.14 0.35 0.46
C ALA A 27 -3.86 1.69 0.65
N HIS A 28 -3.38 2.76 0.02
CA HIS A 28 -4.05 4.08 0.02
C HIS A 28 -5.32 4.11 -0.85
N ILE A 29 -5.45 3.21 -1.81
CA ILE A 29 -6.68 3.07 -2.61
C ILE A 29 -7.74 2.36 -1.75
N ARG A 30 -8.63 3.15 -1.15
CA ARG A 30 -9.67 2.67 -0.23
C ARG A 30 -10.81 2.01 -1.00
N ALA A 31 -10.93 0.71 -0.87
CA ALA A 31 -11.95 -0.09 -1.57
C ALA A 31 -13.30 -0.20 -0.82
N GLY A 32 -13.62 0.78 0.05
CA GLY A 32 -14.88 0.76 0.81
C GLY A 32 -14.91 -0.22 1.99
N LYS A 33 -13.76 -0.79 2.37
CA LYS A 33 -13.61 -1.58 3.60
C LYS A 33 -13.23 -0.70 4.78
N ALA A 34 -13.72 -1.08 5.94
CA ALA A 34 -13.36 -0.50 7.21
C ALA A 34 -11.86 -0.72 7.48
N ASN A 35 -11.09 0.37 7.45
CA ASN A 35 -9.67 0.34 7.79
C ASN A 35 -9.42 1.29 8.97
N PRO A 36 -8.92 0.80 10.12
CA PRO A 36 -8.60 1.63 11.28
C PRO A 36 -7.65 2.79 10.98
N ARG A 37 -6.76 2.63 10.00
CA ARG A 37 -5.81 3.68 9.57
C ARG A 37 -6.48 4.97 9.05
N ILE A 38 -7.77 4.94 8.77
CA ILE A 38 -8.52 6.16 8.42
C ILE A 38 -8.53 7.18 9.56
N LEU A 39 -8.29 6.73 10.79
CA LEU A 39 -8.29 7.52 12.01
C LEU A 39 -6.88 7.98 12.45
N ASP A 40 -5.79 7.52 11.77
CA ASP A 40 -4.41 7.84 12.16
C ASP A 40 -4.12 9.36 12.12
N GLY A 41 -4.82 10.09 11.26
CA GLY A 41 -4.72 11.56 11.17
C GLY A 41 -5.57 12.33 12.19
N VAL A 42 -6.48 11.65 12.89
CA VAL A 42 -7.43 12.32 13.81
C VAL A 42 -6.84 12.43 15.21
N LYS A 43 -6.67 13.66 15.67
CA LYS A 43 -6.17 13.96 17.02
C LYS A 43 -7.31 14.43 17.89
N VAL A 44 -7.33 14.00 19.13
CA VAL A 44 -8.29 14.38 20.16
C VAL A 44 -7.59 15.16 21.27
N GLU A 45 -8.28 16.14 21.85
CA GLU A 45 -7.79 16.86 23.01
C GLU A 45 -8.00 16.01 24.28
N TYR A 46 -6.90 15.65 24.92
CA TYR A 46 -6.90 14.89 26.16
C TYR A 46 -5.96 15.55 27.16
N TYR A 47 -6.53 16.04 28.27
CA TYR A 47 -5.83 16.81 29.31
C TYR A 47 -4.95 17.96 28.74
N GLY A 48 -5.48 18.71 27.76
CA GLY A 48 -4.77 19.84 27.16
C GLY A 48 -3.69 19.47 26.13
N GLN A 49 -3.61 18.21 25.74
CA GLN A 49 -2.69 17.73 24.70
C GLN A 49 -3.47 17.08 23.56
N HIS A 50 -2.98 17.29 22.33
CA HIS A 50 -3.50 16.61 21.14
C HIS A 50 -2.85 15.24 20.98
N VAL A 51 -3.62 14.18 21.21
CA VAL A 51 -3.15 12.78 21.10
C VAL A 51 -3.93 12.05 20.02
N PRO A 52 -3.34 11.01 19.36
CA PRO A 52 -4.06 10.16 18.42
C PRO A 52 -5.23 9.43 19.13
N ILE A 53 -6.32 9.15 18.41
CA ILE A 53 -7.48 8.41 18.96
C ILE A 53 -7.05 7.05 19.52
N ALA A 54 -6.11 6.37 18.87
CA ALA A 54 -5.59 5.06 19.31
C ALA A 54 -4.92 5.09 20.69
N SER A 55 -4.54 6.27 21.20
CA SER A 55 -3.96 6.45 22.54
C SER A 55 -4.98 6.59 23.67
N VAL A 56 -6.25 6.74 23.32
CA VAL A 56 -7.36 7.00 24.31
C VAL A 56 -8.57 6.09 24.08
N ALA A 57 -8.56 5.28 23.03
CA ALA A 57 -9.63 4.38 22.66
C ALA A 57 -9.13 3.11 21.98
N THR A 58 -9.87 2.03 22.12
CA THR A 58 -9.64 0.79 21.36
C THR A 58 -10.40 0.87 20.05
N ILE A 59 -9.70 0.69 18.93
CA ILE A 59 -10.28 0.70 17.59
C ILE A 59 -10.38 -0.73 17.08
N THR A 60 -11.57 -1.15 16.71
CA THR A 60 -11.86 -2.48 16.15
C THR A 60 -12.69 -2.38 14.87
N THR A 61 -12.66 -3.43 14.07
CA THR A 61 -13.49 -3.57 12.86
C THR A 61 -14.37 -4.82 13.03
N PRO A 62 -15.55 -4.68 13.63
CA PRO A 62 -16.44 -5.82 13.88
C PRO A 62 -16.96 -6.45 12.60
N ASP A 63 -17.05 -5.67 11.52
CA ASP A 63 -17.42 -6.11 10.18
C ASP A 63 -16.64 -5.34 9.09
N ALA A 64 -16.81 -5.75 7.84
CA ALA A 64 -16.07 -5.19 6.71
C ALA A 64 -16.40 -3.71 6.41
N LYS A 65 -17.45 -3.16 6.98
CA LYS A 65 -17.97 -1.81 6.70
C LYS A 65 -18.08 -0.91 7.93
N THR A 66 -17.77 -1.42 9.11
CA THR A 66 -17.92 -0.68 10.37
C THR A 66 -16.60 -0.61 11.12
N ILE A 67 -16.22 0.60 11.52
CA ILE A 67 -15.15 0.81 12.50
C ILE A 67 -15.84 1.12 13.83
N ALA A 68 -15.51 0.37 14.87
CA ALA A 68 -15.97 0.62 16.23
C ALA A 68 -14.81 1.20 17.05
N ILE A 69 -15.08 2.33 17.68
CA ILE A 69 -14.14 3.03 18.57
C ILE A 69 -14.74 2.95 19.96
N GLN A 70 -14.04 2.30 20.88
CA GLN A 70 -14.42 2.18 22.27
C GLN A 70 -13.47 3.02 23.12
N PRO A 71 -13.89 4.20 23.59
CA PRO A 71 -13.09 5.04 24.47
C PRO A 71 -12.86 4.35 25.81
N TRP A 72 -11.71 4.57 26.41
CA TRP A 72 -11.41 4.04 27.76
C TRP A 72 -12.17 4.83 28.86
N GLU A 73 -12.49 6.08 28.58
CA GLU A 73 -13.27 6.93 29.46
C GLU A 73 -14.56 7.42 28.76
N LYS A 74 -15.71 7.32 29.43
CA LYS A 74 -17.01 7.73 28.86
C LYS A 74 -17.06 9.23 28.48
N GLY A 75 -16.32 10.07 29.20
CA GLY A 75 -16.25 11.51 28.90
C GLY A 75 -15.59 11.86 27.57
N LEU A 76 -14.80 10.93 26.99
CA LEU A 76 -14.11 11.14 25.72
C LEU A 76 -15.00 10.93 24.49
N ILE A 77 -16.17 10.29 24.64
CA ILE A 77 -17.07 10.00 23.50
C ILE A 77 -17.39 11.27 22.73
N SER A 78 -17.85 12.31 23.39
CA SER A 78 -18.22 13.58 22.74
C SER A 78 -17.01 14.31 22.13
N ILE A 79 -15.83 14.16 22.73
CA ILE A 79 -14.60 14.79 22.25
C ILE A 79 -14.12 14.08 20.98
N ILE A 80 -14.11 12.74 20.99
CA ILE A 80 -13.74 11.91 19.83
C ILE A 80 -14.74 12.13 18.69
N GLU A 81 -16.03 12.16 18.97
CA GLU A 81 -17.08 12.41 17.97
C GLU A 81 -16.89 13.76 17.27
N LYS A 82 -16.65 14.83 18.03
CA LYS A 82 -16.34 16.15 17.47
C LYS A 82 -15.05 16.17 16.66
N ALA A 83 -14.01 15.48 17.14
CA ALA A 83 -12.75 15.41 16.43
C ALA A 83 -12.89 14.70 15.08
N ILE A 84 -13.71 13.64 15.01
CA ILE A 84 -14.00 12.93 13.77
C ILE A 84 -14.82 13.79 12.81
N LEU A 85 -15.85 14.48 13.31
CA LEU A 85 -16.69 15.40 12.49
C LEU A 85 -15.88 16.56 11.90
N ASN A 86 -14.90 17.06 12.63
CA ASN A 86 -14.01 18.15 12.19
C ASN A 86 -12.82 17.66 11.32
N SER A 87 -12.68 16.36 11.14
CA SER A 87 -11.61 15.78 10.35
C SER A 87 -12.02 15.51 8.90
N ASP A 88 -11.04 15.32 8.02
CA ASP A 88 -11.26 14.98 6.61
C ASP A 88 -11.72 13.52 6.38
N VAL A 89 -12.09 12.81 7.45
CA VAL A 89 -12.57 11.41 7.35
C VAL A 89 -13.88 11.32 6.55
N GLY A 90 -14.73 12.35 6.63
CA GLY A 90 -15.95 12.45 5.81
C GLY A 90 -17.03 11.41 6.14
N ILE A 91 -16.97 10.79 7.33
CA ILE A 91 -17.94 9.78 7.78
C ILE A 91 -18.58 10.29 9.07
N ASN A 92 -19.91 10.28 9.13
CA ASN A 92 -20.63 10.67 10.32
C ASN A 92 -20.53 9.60 11.41
N PRO A 93 -20.02 9.92 12.60
CA PRO A 93 -20.00 9.01 13.72
C PRO A 93 -21.41 8.78 14.28
N MET A 94 -21.70 7.55 14.68
CA MET A 94 -22.88 7.19 15.43
C MET A 94 -22.46 6.62 16.78
N ASN A 95 -22.93 7.18 17.89
CA ASN A 95 -22.62 6.69 19.22
C ASN A 95 -23.86 6.05 19.88
N ASN A 96 -23.63 5.06 20.73
CA ASN A 96 -24.63 4.42 21.56
C ASN A 96 -24.42 4.67 23.08
N GLY A 97 -23.61 5.66 23.43
CA GLY A 97 -23.25 5.99 24.80
C GLY A 97 -22.06 5.21 25.37
N GLU A 98 -21.55 4.21 24.68
CA GLU A 98 -20.37 3.42 25.08
C GLU A 98 -19.35 3.27 23.95
N THR A 99 -19.82 3.17 22.71
CA THR A 99 -19.00 2.93 21.52
C THR A 99 -19.42 3.86 20.41
N ILE A 100 -18.45 4.43 19.71
CA ILE A 100 -18.67 5.20 18.49
C ILE A 100 -18.50 4.27 17.30
N ARG A 101 -19.47 4.26 16.39
CA ARG A 101 -19.46 3.45 15.17
C ARG A 101 -19.37 4.35 13.95
N LEU A 102 -18.44 4.04 13.05
CA LEU A 102 -18.28 4.68 11.75
C LEU A 102 -18.73 3.70 10.68
N GLY A 103 -19.88 3.97 10.08
CA GLY A 103 -20.36 3.18 8.94
C GLY A 103 -19.75 3.70 7.65
N ILE A 104 -18.98 2.86 6.96
CA ILE A 104 -18.40 3.21 5.66
C ILE A 104 -19.47 3.01 4.59
N PRO A 105 -19.86 4.06 3.83
CA PRO A 105 -20.85 3.94 2.80
C PRO A 105 -20.35 2.99 1.69
N PRO A 106 -21.26 2.18 1.08
CA PRO A 106 -20.89 1.33 -0.03
C PRO A 106 -20.42 2.16 -1.23
N LEU A 107 -19.40 1.69 -1.92
CA LEU A 107 -18.93 2.33 -3.14
C LEU A 107 -19.99 2.17 -4.26
N THR A 108 -20.21 3.25 -5.01
CA THR A 108 -20.98 3.16 -6.25
C THR A 108 -20.21 2.37 -7.32
N GLU A 109 -20.88 1.77 -8.30
CA GLU A 109 -20.22 1.04 -9.39
C GLU A 109 -19.22 1.92 -10.15
N ASP A 110 -19.57 3.17 -10.40
CA ASP A 110 -18.67 4.11 -11.09
C ASP A 110 -17.40 4.37 -10.26
N ARG A 111 -17.53 4.50 -8.94
CA ARG A 111 -16.38 4.68 -8.06
C ARG A 111 -15.51 3.43 -8.02
N ARG A 112 -16.09 2.23 -8.02
CA ARG A 112 -15.34 0.96 -8.12
C ARG A 112 -14.53 0.90 -9.41
N ARG A 113 -15.14 1.26 -10.55
CA ARG A 113 -14.47 1.30 -11.86
C ARG A 113 -13.31 2.29 -11.88
N GLN A 114 -13.48 3.48 -11.27
CA GLN A 114 -12.42 4.47 -11.15
C GLN A 114 -11.26 3.94 -10.30
N LEU A 115 -11.53 3.33 -9.15
CA LEU A 115 -10.51 2.77 -8.27
C LEU A 115 -9.77 1.59 -8.93
N ALA A 116 -10.48 0.72 -9.64
CA ALA A 116 -9.86 -0.37 -10.42
C ALA A 116 -8.93 0.18 -11.52
N LYS A 117 -9.37 1.23 -12.23
CA LYS A 117 -8.53 1.91 -13.24
C LYS A 117 -7.29 2.55 -12.61
N GLN A 118 -7.43 3.20 -11.46
CA GLN A 118 -6.31 3.79 -10.72
C GLN A 118 -5.34 2.70 -10.27
N SER A 119 -5.82 1.61 -9.66
CA SER A 119 -4.98 0.48 -9.23
C SER A 119 -4.21 -0.13 -10.40
N LYS A 120 -4.85 -0.25 -11.57
CA LYS A 120 -4.20 -0.74 -12.79
C LYS A 120 -3.08 0.19 -13.26
N ALA A 121 -3.30 1.51 -13.21
CA ALA A 121 -2.28 2.48 -13.59
C ALA A 121 -1.05 2.39 -12.68
N GLU A 122 -1.23 2.35 -11.36
CA GLU A 122 -0.14 2.18 -10.39
C GLU A 122 0.66 0.88 -10.65
N CYS A 123 -0.03 -0.22 -10.97
CA CYS A 123 0.63 -1.49 -11.28
C CYS A 123 1.41 -1.44 -12.60
N GLU A 124 0.90 -0.77 -13.64
CA GLU A 124 1.63 -0.60 -14.89
C GLU A 124 2.87 0.29 -14.71
N ASP A 125 2.79 1.35 -13.92
CA ASP A 125 3.95 2.19 -13.58
C ASP A 125 5.01 1.40 -12.82
N ALA A 126 4.61 0.55 -11.88
CA ALA A 126 5.52 -0.36 -11.20
C ALA A 126 6.19 -1.37 -12.17
N LYS A 127 5.44 -1.93 -13.12
CA LYS A 127 6.01 -2.81 -14.17
C LYS A 127 7.02 -2.08 -15.04
N ILE A 128 6.77 -0.82 -15.39
CA ILE A 128 7.72 0.01 -16.15
C ILE A 128 9.01 0.19 -15.34
N SER A 129 8.90 0.49 -14.04
CA SER A 129 10.05 0.64 -13.15
C SER A 129 10.89 -0.65 -13.06
N VAL A 130 10.24 -1.81 -12.90
CA VAL A 130 10.91 -3.13 -12.88
C VAL A 130 11.60 -3.42 -14.22
N ARG A 131 10.96 -3.10 -15.36
CA ARG A 131 11.58 -3.24 -16.69
C ARG A 131 12.80 -2.33 -16.87
N ASN A 132 12.74 -1.11 -16.34
CA ASN A 132 13.87 -0.17 -16.38
C ASN A 132 15.04 -0.72 -15.56
N SER A 133 14.82 -1.18 -14.33
CA SER A 133 15.86 -1.78 -13.50
C SER A 133 16.53 -2.98 -14.18
N ARG A 134 15.78 -3.83 -14.88
CA ARG A 134 16.34 -4.92 -15.68
C ARG A 134 17.20 -4.38 -16.83
N ARG A 135 16.71 -3.39 -17.58
CA ARG A 135 17.43 -2.81 -18.71
C ARG A 135 18.75 -2.20 -18.25
N ASP A 136 18.73 -1.45 -17.17
CA ASP A 136 19.92 -0.80 -16.61
C ASP A 136 20.96 -1.84 -16.19
N ALA A 137 20.56 -2.97 -15.57
CA ALA A 137 21.45 -4.08 -15.25
C ALA A 137 22.09 -4.68 -16.50
N ILE A 138 21.31 -4.92 -17.57
CA ILE A 138 21.83 -5.44 -18.86
C ILE A 138 22.82 -4.46 -19.49
N GLU A 139 22.56 -3.16 -19.44
CA GLU A 139 23.50 -2.15 -19.94
C GLU A 139 24.82 -2.16 -19.16
N HIS A 140 24.77 -2.38 -17.85
CA HIS A 140 25.97 -2.56 -17.03
C HIS A 140 26.75 -3.83 -17.44
N PHE A 141 26.08 -4.96 -17.66
CA PHE A 141 26.73 -6.19 -18.13
C PHE A 141 27.44 -5.97 -19.47
N LYS A 142 26.81 -5.31 -20.42
CA LYS A 142 27.40 -4.99 -21.73
C LYS A 142 28.62 -4.07 -21.65
N LYS A 143 28.65 -3.14 -20.68
CA LYS A 143 29.84 -2.31 -20.42
C LYS A 143 30.98 -3.17 -19.90
N MET A 144 30.70 -4.09 -18.98
CA MET A 144 31.72 -4.99 -18.42
C MET A 144 32.30 -5.94 -19.47
N VAL A 145 31.51 -6.39 -20.45
CA VAL A 145 32.03 -7.18 -21.58
C VAL A 145 33.07 -6.37 -22.39
N LYS A 146 32.81 -5.10 -22.63
CA LYS A 146 33.76 -4.20 -23.30
C LYS A 146 35.05 -3.98 -22.50
N GLU A 147 34.98 -4.16 -21.18
CA GLU A 147 36.09 -4.05 -20.23
C GLU A 147 36.83 -5.40 -20.02
N GLY A 148 36.39 -6.46 -20.68
CA GLY A 148 37.06 -7.77 -20.68
C GLY A 148 36.32 -8.90 -19.96
N LEU A 149 35.06 -8.71 -19.57
CA LEU A 149 34.23 -9.80 -19.04
C LEU A 149 33.93 -10.83 -20.15
N PRO A 150 34.05 -12.14 -19.91
CA PRO A 150 33.68 -13.17 -20.89
C PRO A 150 32.18 -13.13 -21.23
N GLU A 151 31.84 -13.27 -22.52
CA GLU A 151 30.45 -13.23 -23.00
C GLU A 151 29.55 -14.32 -22.39
N ASP A 152 30.12 -15.48 -22.05
CA ASP A 152 29.37 -16.58 -21.42
C ASP A 152 28.85 -16.16 -20.02
N VAL A 153 29.66 -15.41 -19.31
CA VAL A 153 29.30 -14.89 -17.97
C VAL A 153 28.23 -13.80 -18.07
N GLU A 154 28.27 -12.96 -19.13
CA GLU A 154 27.21 -11.99 -19.41
C GLU A 154 25.89 -12.70 -19.69
N LYS A 155 25.87 -13.73 -20.56
CA LYS A 155 24.65 -14.49 -20.87
C LYS A 155 24.02 -15.14 -19.63
N ASP A 156 24.83 -15.70 -18.75
CA ASP A 156 24.36 -16.26 -17.47
C ASP A 156 23.77 -15.17 -16.56
N ALA A 157 24.36 -13.98 -16.56
CA ALA A 157 23.84 -12.83 -15.83
C ALA A 157 22.52 -12.33 -16.42
N GLU A 158 22.39 -12.30 -17.75
CA GLU A 158 21.13 -11.94 -18.41
C GLU A 158 19.99 -12.92 -18.08
N VAL A 159 20.29 -14.22 -18.05
CA VAL A 159 19.32 -15.24 -17.60
C VAL A 159 18.93 -15.03 -16.14
N SER A 160 19.88 -14.68 -15.29
CA SER A 160 19.64 -14.45 -13.87
C SER A 160 18.76 -13.22 -13.62
N ILE A 161 19.07 -12.08 -14.27
CA ILE A 161 18.26 -10.87 -14.14
C ILE A 161 16.86 -11.04 -14.73
N GLN A 162 16.72 -11.86 -15.79
CA GLN A 162 15.40 -12.17 -16.35
C GLN A 162 14.55 -12.96 -15.35
N LYS A 163 15.09 -13.93 -14.65
CA LYS A 163 14.39 -14.68 -13.59
C LYS A 163 13.94 -13.76 -12.44
N ILE A 164 14.81 -12.84 -12.03
CA ILE A 164 14.49 -11.86 -11.00
C ILE A 164 13.34 -10.96 -11.48
N HIS A 165 13.43 -10.42 -12.69
CA HIS A 165 12.39 -9.61 -13.31
C HIS A 165 11.04 -10.36 -13.33
N ASP A 166 11.00 -11.58 -13.81
CA ASP A 166 9.74 -12.34 -13.92
C ASP A 166 9.12 -12.63 -12.55
N LYS A 167 9.95 -12.88 -11.54
CA LYS A 167 9.54 -13.02 -10.14
C LYS A 167 8.81 -11.75 -9.64
N TYR A 168 9.35 -10.56 -9.93
CA TYR A 168 8.76 -9.29 -9.48
C TYR A 168 7.55 -8.87 -10.31
N ILE A 169 7.53 -9.13 -11.62
CA ILE A 169 6.33 -8.94 -12.44
C ILE A 169 5.17 -9.78 -11.91
N LYS A 170 5.42 -11.05 -11.59
CA LYS A 170 4.40 -11.92 -10.99
C LYS A 170 3.88 -11.37 -9.65
N LYS A 171 4.75 -10.86 -8.78
CA LYS A 171 4.33 -10.23 -7.52
C LYS A 171 3.42 -9.02 -7.76
N ILE A 172 3.72 -8.18 -8.76
CA ILE A 172 2.88 -7.04 -9.12
C ILE A 172 1.51 -7.52 -9.61
N ASP A 173 1.47 -8.55 -10.46
CA ASP A 173 0.21 -9.11 -10.95
C ASP A 173 -0.63 -9.72 -9.80
N ASP A 174 0.00 -10.41 -8.86
CA ASP A 174 -0.66 -10.97 -7.69
C ASP A 174 -1.27 -9.86 -6.79
N LEU A 175 -0.52 -8.77 -6.56
CA LEU A 175 -1.01 -7.59 -5.82
C LEU A 175 -2.19 -6.92 -6.55
N TYR A 176 -2.11 -6.78 -7.87
CA TYR A 176 -3.21 -6.22 -8.67
C TYR A 176 -4.46 -7.08 -8.57
N MET A 177 -4.36 -8.40 -8.77
CA MET A 177 -5.50 -9.32 -8.68
C MET A 177 -6.13 -9.31 -7.29
N ALA A 178 -5.33 -9.27 -6.23
CA ALA A 178 -5.83 -9.17 -4.87
C ALA A 178 -6.60 -7.87 -4.64
N LYS A 179 -6.06 -6.73 -5.14
CA LYS A 179 -6.70 -5.43 -5.01
C LYS A 179 -7.96 -5.29 -5.86
N GLU A 180 -7.95 -5.77 -7.08
CA GLU A 180 -9.11 -5.79 -7.97
C GLU A 180 -10.25 -6.60 -7.34
N LYS A 181 -9.95 -7.80 -6.82
CA LYS A 181 -10.93 -8.62 -6.09
C LYS A 181 -11.46 -7.88 -4.86
N GLU A 182 -10.62 -7.20 -4.12
CA GLU A 182 -11.04 -6.38 -2.98
C GLU A 182 -12.03 -5.30 -3.39
N ILE A 183 -11.73 -4.53 -4.46
CA ILE A 183 -12.59 -3.44 -4.96
C ILE A 183 -13.93 -3.98 -5.46
N MET A 184 -13.94 -5.15 -6.10
CA MET A 184 -15.15 -5.71 -6.71
C MET A 184 -16.04 -6.48 -5.73
N THR A 185 -15.50 -6.96 -4.61
CA THR A 185 -16.22 -7.86 -3.67
C THR A 185 -16.98 -7.12 -2.56
N VAL A 186 -16.80 -5.80 -2.38
CA VAL A 186 -17.42 -5.00 -1.28
C VAL A 186 -18.80 -4.48 -1.63
#